data_6e9526091e12f99b3c4e94b096ecd11e
#
_entry.id   6e9526091e12f99b3c4e94b096ecd11e
#
_cell.length_a   1.000
_cell.length_b   1.000
_cell.length_c   1.000
_cell.angle_alpha   90.00
_cell.angle_beta   90.00
_cell.angle_gamma   90.00
#
_symmetry.space_group_name_H-M   'P 1'
#
loop_
_entity.id
_entity.type
_entity.pdbx_description
1 polymer ?
#
loop_
_entity_poly.entity_id
_entity_poly.type
_entity_poly.pdbx_seq_one_letter_code
_entity_poly.pdbx_strand_id
1 'polypeptide(L)'
;MHMADALLSPAVAAAMWAGSVTAIGYSSKKLKQNVDNKIIPLMGAMGAFIFSAQMINFTIPITGSSGHIGGGMILAITLGPYAAFLTMASILTVQALFFADGGLLALGCNIWNLGIYPCFLVYPLIYKLIAGNDMGTKRISIAAIVSVIVALQLGAFSVVLETLLSGKTELPFGTFALLMQTIHLAIGLVEGIITAGIINYVKKIRPEILDAVSFSKPVEASISIKN
;
A
#
# COMPACT_ATOMS: atom_id res chain seq x y z
N MET A 1 3.40 10.13 3.61
CA MET A 1 3.99 10.19 2.26
C MET A 1 3.10 10.94 1.26
N HIS A 2 2.03 11.61 1.67
CA HIS A 2 1.27 12.41 0.72
C HIS A 2 2.13 13.58 0.20
N MET A 3 2.09 13.77 -1.11
CA MET A 3 2.71 14.90 -1.78
C MET A 3 1.65 15.96 -2.07
N ALA A 4 2.02 17.22 -1.88
CA ALA A 4 1.23 18.34 -2.33
C ALA A 4 1.53 18.65 -3.81
N ASP A 5 0.58 19.28 -4.51
CA ASP A 5 0.74 19.68 -5.92
C ASP A 5 1.95 20.59 -6.16
N ALA A 6 2.30 21.40 -5.15
CA ALA A 6 3.45 22.30 -5.22
C ALA A 6 4.82 21.60 -5.38
N LEU A 7 4.90 20.29 -5.06
CA LEU A 7 6.12 19.50 -5.16
C LEU A 7 6.37 18.93 -6.56
N LEU A 8 5.44 19.08 -7.48
CA LEU A 8 5.47 18.41 -8.77
C LEU A 8 5.45 19.36 -9.96
N SER A 9 6.20 18.99 -10.99
CA SER A 9 6.04 19.53 -12.31
C SER A 9 4.90 18.82 -13.05
N PRO A 10 4.20 19.49 -13.98
CA PRO A 10 3.14 18.86 -14.79
C PRO A 10 3.62 17.62 -15.55
N ALA A 11 4.88 17.60 -16.00
CA ALA A 11 5.43 16.48 -16.75
C ALA A 11 5.59 15.22 -15.88
N VAL A 12 6.16 15.34 -14.67
CA VAL A 12 6.29 14.23 -13.73
C VAL A 12 4.92 13.76 -13.28
N ALA A 13 4.02 14.70 -12.95
CA ALA A 13 2.66 14.36 -12.56
C ALA A 13 1.92 13.58 -13.66
N ALA A 14 1.99 14.03 -14.92
CA ALA A 14 1.35 13.34 -16.03
C ALA A 14 1.89 11.92 -16.24
N ALA A 15 3.22 11.71 -16.14
CA ALA A 15 3.82 10.40 -16.23
C ALA A 15 3.32 9.45 -15.11
N MET A 16 3.27 9.95 -13.88
CA MET A 16 2.81 9.16 -12.72
C MET A 16 1.31 8.88 -12.77
N TRP A 17 0.51 9.83 -13.26
CA TRP A 17 -0.91 9.61 -13.53
C TRP A 17 -1.13 8.54 -14.60
N ALA A 18 -0.39 8.58 -15.71
CA ALA A 18 -0.47 7.56 -16.75
C ALA A 18 -0.16 6.15 -16.21
N GLY A 19 0.91 6.03 -15.41
CA GLY A 19 1.27 4.78 -14.74
C GLY A 19 0.19 4.29 -13.78
N SER A 20 -0.31 5.16 -12.91
CA SER A 20 -1.32 4.82 -11.91
C SER A 20 -2.68 4.45 -12.54
N VAL A 21 -3.14 5.18 -13.56
CA VAL A 21 -4.38 4.85 -14.30
C VAL A 21 -4.25 3.51 -15.01
N THR A 22 -3.10 3.23 -15.62
CA THR A 22 -2.82 1.93 -16.25
C THR A 22 -2.90 0.79 -15.23
N ALA A 23 -2.28 0.98 -14.07
CA ALA A 23 -2.32 -0.01 -12.99
C ALA A 23 -3.73 -0.20 -12.41
N ILE A 24 -4.53 0.87 -12.29
CA ILE A 24 -5.95 0.80 -11.89
C ILE A 24 -6.76 -0.01 -12.92
N GLY A 25 -6.61 0.29 -14.20
CA GLY A 25 -7.29 -0.45 -15.27
C GLY A 25 -6.92 -1.94 -15.29
N TYR A 26 -5.63 -2.25 -15.16
CA TYR A 26 -5.15 -3.62 -15.07
C TYR A 26 -5.70 -4.36 -13.85
N SER A 27 -5.63 -3.74 -12.67
CA SER A 27 -6.12 -4.32 -11.41
C SER A 27 -7.64 -4.54 -11.44
N SER A 28 -8.39 -3.60 -12.00
CA SER A 28 -9.84 -3.73 -12.19
C SER A 28 -10.20 -4.91 -13.10
N LYS A 29 -9.46 -5.08 -14.20
CA LYS A 29 -9.65 -6.23 -15.12
C LYS A 29 -9.35 -7.54 -14.40
N LYS A 30 -8.24 -7.63 -13.66
CA LYS A 30 -7.85 -8.82 -12.91
C LYS A 30 -8.84 -9.16 -11.80
N LEU A 31 -9.31 -8.16 -11.07
CA LEU A 31 -10.30 -8.37 -10.02
C LEU A 31 -11.62 -8.90 -10.60
N LYS A 32 -12.13 -8.32 -11.69
CA LYS A 32 -13.36 -8.79 -12.36
C LYS A 32 -13.31 -10.25 -12.82
N GLN A 33 -12.13 -10.75 -13.17
CA GLN A 33 -11.95 -12.14 -13.61
C GLN A 33 -12.07 -13.16 -12.47
N ASN A 34 -11.85 -12.72 -11.21
CA ASN A 34 -11.74 -13.60 -10.05
C ASN A 34 -12.57 -13.06 -8.85
N VAL A 35 -13.71 -12.40 -9.12
CA VAL A 35 -14.52 -11.79 -8.05
C VAL A 35 -15.18 -12.86 -7.19
N ASP A 36 -14.77 -12.96 -5.94
CA ASP A 36 -15.63 -13.45 -4.87
C ASP A 36 -16.46 -12.27 -4.35
N ASN A 37 -17.78 -12.41 -4.30
CA ASN A 37 -18.68 -11.36 -3.83
C ASN A 37 -18.37 -10.89 -2.39
N LYS A 38 -17.62 -11.66 -1.63
CA LYS A 38 -17.17 -11.32 -0.28
C LYS A 38 -16.04 -10.30 -0.23
N ILE A 39 -15.28 -10.14 -1.33
CA ILE A 39 -14.11 -9.23 -1.33
C ILE A 39 -14.55 -7.76 -1.30
N ILE A 40 -15.65 -7.39 -1.94
CA ILE A 40 -16.10 -6.00 -2.04
C ILE A 40 -16.44 -5.39 -0.66
N PRO A 41 -17.28 -6.04 0.18
CA PRO A 41 -17.50 -5.56 1.54
C PRO A 41 -16.23 -5.48 2.38
N LEU A 42 -15.30 -6.44 2.20
CA LEU A 42 -14.03 -6.44 2.90
C LEU A 42 -13.13 -5.28 2.44
N MET A 43 -13.09 -4.97 1.15
CA MET A 43 -12.41 -3.76 0.63
C MET A 43 -12.95 -2.49 1.27
N GLY A 44 -14.27 -2.36 1.40
CA GLY A 44 -14.91 -1.23 2.06
C GLY A 44 -14.51 -1.10 3.54
N ALA A 45 -14.60 -2.18 4.30
CA ALA A 45 -14.27 -2.19 5.72
C ALA A 45 -12.77 -1.91 5.96
N MET A 46 -11.89 -2.59 5.22
CA MET A 46 -10.44 -2.39 5.32
C MET A 46 -10.04 -0.99 4.81
N GLY A 47 -10.72 -0.51 3.76
CA GLY A 47 -10.51 0.84 3.24
C GLY A 47 -10.85 1.92 4.26
N ALA A 48 -12.00 1.81 4.93
CA ALA A 48 -12.40 2.74 5.99
C ALA A 48 -11.43 2.70 7.18
N PHE A 49 -10.97 1.52 7.57
CA PHE A 49 -9.97 1.36 8.63
C PHE A 49 -8.64 2.05 8.28
N ILE A 50 -8.09 1.78 7.09
CA ILE A 50 -6.83 2.40 6.66
C ILE A 50 -6.99 3.89 6.44
N PHE A 51 -8.09 4.34 5.83
CA PHE A 51 -8.40 5.77 5.70
C PHE A 51 -8.32 6.48 7.06
N SER A 52 -9.03 5.97 8.06
CA SER A 52 -9.04 6.56 9.40
C SER A 52 -7.66 6.59 10.04
N ALA A 53 -6.88 5.53 9.86
CA ALA A 53 -5.54 5.44 10.40
C ALA A 53 -4.56 6.41 9.70
N GLN A 54 -4.68 6.62 8.39
CA GLN A 54 -3.88 7.57 7.61
C GLN A 54 -4.21 9.04 7.95
N MET A 55 -5.43 9.34 8.44
CA MET A 55 -5.79 10.69 8.87
C MET A 55 -5.03 11.15 10.12
N ILE A 56 -4.38 10.22 10.84
CA ILE A 56 -3.40 10.55 11.88
C ILE A 56 -2.06 10.83 11.16
N ASN A 57 -1.88 12.07 10.74
CA ASN A 57 -0.71 12.49 9.98
C ASN A 57 -0.04 13.72 10.57
N PHE A 58 1.18 13.98 10.17
CA PHE A 58 1.94 15.18 10.55
C PHE A 58 2.78 15.65 9.35
N THR A 59 2.98 16.96 9.26
CA THR A 59 3.85 17.53 8.23
C THR A 59 5.32 17.24 8.57
N ILE A 60 6.05 16.67 7.60
CA ILE A 60 7.51 16.52 7.70
C ILE A 60 8.14 17.88 7.41
N PRO A 61 8.84 18.48 8.40
CA PRO A 61 9.39 19.84 8.24
C PRO A 61 10.22 19.97 6.96
N ILE A 62 10.12 21.12 6.31
CA ILE A 62 10.85 21.55 5.09
C ILE A 62 10.71 20.67 3.84
N THR A 63 10.09 19.49 3.93
CA THR A 63 9.96 18.58 2.77
C THR A 63 8.70 18.80 1.95
N GLY A 64 7.68 19.46 2.49
CA GLY A 64 6.36 19.60 1.88
C GLY A 64 5.56 18.30 1.77
N SER A 65 6.03 17.22 2.40
CA SER A 65 5.37 15.92 2.47
C SER A 65 4.84 15.64 3.87
N SER A 66 3.93 14.67 4.00
CA SER A 66 3.40 14.23 5.29
C SER A 66 3.96 12.88 5.73
N GLY A 67 4.02 12.68 7.05
CA GLY A 67 4.30 11.39 7.69
C GLY A 67 3.02 10.79 8.25
N HIS A 68 2.71 9.57 7.88
CA HIS A 68 1.59 8.76 8.37
C HIS A 68 1.84 7.29 8.07
N ILE A 69 1.04 6.39 8.61
CA ILE A 69 1.11 4.97 8.25
C ILE A 69 0.73 4.78 6.78
N GLY A 70 1.38 3.84 6.11
CA GLY A 70 1.10 3.54 4.69
C GLY A 70 -0.16 2.74 4.49
N GLY A 71 -0.34 1.66 5.25
CA GLY A 71 -1.49 0.76 5.17
C GLY A 71 -1.50 -0.18 3.95
N GLY A 72 -0.62 0.04 2.97
CA GLY A 72 -0.61 -0.74 1.74
C GLY A 72 -0.30 -2.22 1.95
N MET A 73 0.60 -2.54 2.88
CA MET A 73 0.96 -3.93 3.17
C MET A 73 -0.17 -4.69 3.87
N ILE A 74 -0.86 -4.09 4.84
CA ILE A 74 -1.99 -4.75 5.51
C ILE A 74 -3.14 -5.01 4.53
N LEU A 75 -3.41 -4.06 3.61
CA LEU A 75 -4.36 -4.27 2.53
C LEU A 75 -3.91 -5.41 1.60
N ALA A 76 -2.64 -5.44 1.19
CA ALA A 76 -2.12 -6.47 0.29
C ALA A 76 -2.18 -7.88 0.91
N ILE A 77 -1.91 -8.00 2.21
CA ILE A 77 -1.95 -9.27 2.94
C ILE A 77 -3.39 -9.76 3.11
N THR A 78 -4.36 -8.86 3.32
CA THR A 78 -5.76 -9.23 3.61
C THR A 78 -6.66 -9.30 2.38
N LEU A 79 -6.39 -8.51 1.33
CA LEU A 79 -7.24 -8.40 0.14
C LEU A 79 -6.60 -8.97 -1.12
N GLY A 80 -5.30 -9.29 -1.07
CA GLY A 80 -4.51 -9.57 -2.26
C GLY A 80 -4.15 -8.32 -3.04
N PRO A 81 -3.17 -8.44 -3.98
CA PRO A 81 -2.52 -7.28 -4.57
C PRO A 81 -3.47 -6.37 -5.36
N TYR A 82 -4.38 -6.93 -6.14
CA TYR A 82 -5.25 -6.14 -7.02
C TYR A 82 -6.36 -5.40 -6.26
N ALA A 83 -7.04 -6.09 -5.33
CA ALA A 83 -8.07 -5.47 -4.50
C ALA A 83 -7.46 -4.44 -3.54
N ALA A 84 -6.31 -4.74 -2.95
CA ALA A 84 -5.57 -3.84 -2.10
C ALA A 84 -5.17 -2.55 -2.82
N PHE A 85 -4.64 -2.67 -4.03
CA PHE A 85 -4.25 -1.52 -4.85
C PHE A 85 -5.44 -0.62 -5.19
N LEU A 86 -6.57 -1.22 -5.61
CA LEU A 86 -7.79 -0.46 -5.90
C LEU A 86 -8.37 0.20 -4.64
N THR A 87 -8.32 -0.49 -3.50
CA THR A 87 -8.74 0.08 -2.21
C THR A 87 -7.85 1.27 -1.84
N MET A 88 -6.53 1.15 -1.96
CA MET A 88 -5.60 2.25 -1.71
C MET A 88 -5.86 3.44 -2.65
N ALA A 89 -6.03 3.20 -3.96
CA ALA A 89 -6.35 4.26 -4.91
C ALA A 89 -7.65 4.99 -4.53
N SER A 90 -8.67 4.26 -4.06
CA SER A 90 -9.94 4.84 -3.60
C SER A 90 -9.75 5.69 -2.34
N ILE A 91 -8.99 5.20 -1.35
CA ILE A 91 -8.66 5.94 -0.13
C ILE A 91 -8.01 7.29 -0.49
N LEU A 92 -6.93 7.25 -1.27
CA LEU A 92 -6.17 8.44 -1.65
C LEU A 92 -7.01 9.42 -2.48
N THR A 93 -7.90 8.92 -3.34
CA THR A 93 -8.83 9.76 -4.10
C THR A 93 -9.81 10.48 -3.18
N VAL A 94 -10.38 9.78 -2.19
CA VAL A 94 -11.27 10.40 -1.20
C VAL A 94 -10.54 11.43 -0.36
N GLN A 95 -9.30 11.14 0.09
CA GLN A 95 -8.48 12.05 0.86
C GLN A 95 -8.15 13.33 0.07
N ALA A 96 -7.76 13.21 -1.18
CA ALA A 96 -7.45 14.37 -2.02
C ALA A 96 -8.68 15.23 -2.34
N LEU A 97 -9.84 14.61 -2.65
CA LEU A 97 -11.05 15.32 -3.07
C LEU A 97 -11.83 15.97 -1.92
N PHE A 98 -11.91 15.30 -0.78
CA PHE A 98 -12.81 15.70 0.31
C PHE A 98 -12.09 16.24 1.54
N PHE A 99 -10.80 15.92 1.70
CA PHE A 99 -10.04 16.27 2.90
C PHE A 99 -8.82 17.16 2.61
N ALA A 100 -8.56 17.47 1.33
CA ALA A 100 -7.38 18.21 0.90
C ALA A 100 -6.05 17.62 1.43
N ASP A 101 -6.03 16.31 1.66
CA ASP A 101 -4.84 15.57 2.07
C ASP A 101 -4.18 14.93 0.84
N GLY A 102 -3.06 15.54 0.41
CA GLY A 102 -2.46 15.32 -0.90
C GLY A 102 -3.07 16.19 -1.99
N GLY A 103 -2.33 16.42 -3.09
CA GLY A 103 -2.80 17.21 -4.21
C GLY A 103 -3.47 16.38 -5.30
N LEU A 104 -4.33 16.98 -6.11
CA LEU A 104 -4.95 16.31 -7.27
C LEU A 104 -3.92 16.04 -8.37
N LEU A 105 -2.99 16.98 -8.60
CA LEU A 105 -1.87 16.79 -9.52
C LEU A 105 -0.96 15.68 -9.00
N ALA A 106 -0.74 15.63 -7.69
CA ALA A 106 0.11 14.65 -7.01
C ALA A 106 -0.58 13.29 -6.79
N LEU A 107 -1.88 13.16 -7.05
CA LEU A 107 -2.62 11.93 -6.74
C LEU A 107 -2.05 10.70 -7.46
N GLY A 108 -1.59 10.87 -8.71
CA GLY A 108 -0.93 9.78 -9.45
C GLY A 108 0.34 9.29 -8.75
N CYS A 109 1.18 10.20 -8.23
CA CYS A 109 2.36 9.87 -7.43
C CYS A 109 1.97 9.19 -6.11
N ASN A 110 0.99 9.74 -5.41
CA ASN A 110 0.52 9.18 -4.13
C ASN A 110 -0.02 7.75 -4.29
N ILE A 111 -0.81 7.48 -5.34
CA ILE A 111 -1.30 6.13 -5.68
C ILE A 111 -0.13 5.20 -6.01
N TRP A 112 0.86 5.68 -6.75
CA TRP A 112 2.04 4.91 -7.08
C TRP A 112 2.83 4.53 -5.84
N ASN A 113 3.18 5.53 -5.02
CA ASN A 113 4.05 5.37 -3.86
C ASN A 113 3.44 4.53 -2.73
N LEU A 114 2.14 4.67 -2.49
CA LEU A 114 1.42 3.95 -1.44
C LEU A 114 0.74 2.66 -1.92
N GLY A 115 0.58 2.50 -3.23
CA GLY A 115 -0.12 1.35 -3.81
C GLY A 115 0.79 0.38 -4.56
N ILE A 116 1.61 0.84 -5.51
CA ILE A 116 2.41 -0.05 -6.37
C ILE A 116 3.45 -0.82 -5.56
N TYR A 117 4.26 -0.13 -4.75
CA TYR A 117 5.32 -0.80 -4.01
C TYR A 117 4.80 -1.88 -3.05
N PRO A 118 3.86 -1.60 -2.15
CA PRO A 118 3.38 -2.64 -1.25
C PRO A 118 2.65 -3.76 -1.98
N CYS A 119 1.78 -3.45 -2.96
CA CYS A 119 0.91 -4.45 -3.56
C CYS A 119 1.60 -5.33 -4.61
N PHE A 120 2.43 -4.75 -5.49
CA PHE A 120 2.97 -5.45 -6.64
C PHE A 120 4.45 -5.78 -6.57
N LEU A 121 5.20 -5.12 -5.68
CA LEU A 121 6.61 -5.40 -5.50
C LEU A 121 6.87 -6.13 -4.18
N VAL A 122 6.54 -5.51 -3.06
CA VAL A 122 6.97 -5.99 -1.74
C VAL A 122 6.14 -7.20 -1.28
N TYR A 123 4.82 -7.19 -1.51
CA TYR A 123 3.97 -8.31 -1.14
C TYR A 123 4.39 -9.63 -1.82
N PRO A 124 4.54 -9.72 -3.16
CA PRO A 124 4.95 -10.97 -3.79
C PRO A 124 6.41 -11.33 -3.56
N LEU A 125 7.33 -10.36 -3.55
CA LEU A 125 8.77 -10.62 -3.56
C LEU A 125 9.40 -10.69 -2.15
N ILE A 126 8.77 -10.11 -1.14
CA ILE A 126 9.32 -10.09 0.21
C ILE A 126 8.40 -10.80 1.18
N TYR A 127 7.14 -10.32 1.31
CA TYR A 127 6.22 -10.90 2.27
C TYR A 127 5.99 -12.39 2.05
N LYS A 128 5.63 -12.79 0.82
CA LYS A 128 5.37 -14.21 0.50
C LYS A 128 6.61 -15.09 0.65
N LEU A 129 7.79 -14.58 0.31
CA LEU A 129 9.03 -15.34 0.47
C LEU A 129 9.38 -15.60 1.94
N ILE A 130 9.24 -14.58 2.80
CA ILE A 130 9.54 -14.72 4.22
C ILE A 130 8.46 -15.52 4.95
N ALA A 131 7.17 -15.23 4.69
CA ALA A 131 6.05 -15.93 5.32
C ALA A 131 6.03 -17.41 4.94
N GLY A 132 6.33 -17.72 3.66
CA GLY A 132 6.36 -19.09 3.15
C GLY A 132 4.99 -19.78 3.21
N ASN A 133 4.99 -21.10 3.06
CA ASN A 133 3.78 -21.93 3.15
C ASN A 133 3.42 -22.28 4.60
N ASP A 134 4.42 -22.27 5.50
CA ASP A 134 4.21 -22.46 6.93
C ASP A 134 4.02 -21.09 7.59
N MET A 135 2.77 -20.72 7.69
CA MET A 135 2.32 -19.43 8.25
C MET A 135 2.47 -19.37 9.78
N GLY A 136 3.60 -19.79 10.33
CA GLY A 136 3.89 -19.65 11.76
C GLY A 136 3.86 -18.19 12.21
N THR A 137 3.35 -17.92 13.42
CA THR A 137 3.20 -16.57 13.99
C THR A 137 4.49 -15.74 13.90
N LYS A 138 5.63 -16.33 14.22
CA LYS A 138 6.94 -15.65 14.15
C LYS A 138 7.31 -15.26 12.72
N ARG A 139 7.08 -16.14 11.75
CA ARG A 139 7.36 -15.85 10.33
C ARG A 139 6.48 -14.76 9.78
N ILE A 140 5.16 -14.81 10.07
CA ILE A 140 4.21 -13.76 9.70
C ILE A 140 4.65 -12.41 10.27
N SER A 141 5.05 -12.37 11.55
CA SER A 141 5.47 -11.12 12.18
C SER A 141 6.72 -10.54 11.52
N ILE A 142 7.74 -11.35 11.28
CA ILE A 142 8.96 -10.90 10.60
C ILE A 142 8.65 -10.45 9.18
N ALA A 143 7.87 -11.24 8.44
CA ALA A 143 7.46 -10.91 7.08
C ALA A 143 6.71 -9.58 7.01
N ALA A 144 5.75 -9.35 7.92
CA ALA A 144 4.99 -8.11 7.98
C ALA A 144 5.89 -6.91 8.30
N ILE A 145 6.71 -6.99 9.35
CA ILE A 145 7.58 -5.88 9.76
C ILE A 145 8.56 -5.51 8.65
N VAL A 146 9.29 -6.49 8.10
CA VAL A 146 10.27 -6.23 7.04
C VAL A 146 9.60 -5.67 5.81
N SER A 147 8.46 -6.23 5.40
CA SER A 147 7.75 -5.78 4.20
C SER A 147 7.18 -4.38 4.34
N VAL A 148 6.62 -4.03 5.49
CA VAL A 148 6.12 -2.65 5.74
C VAL A 148 7.27 -1.66 5.66
N ILE A 149 8.39 -1.95 6.34
CA ILE A 149 9.57 -1.06 6.30
C ILE A 149 10.03 -0.85 4.86
N VAL A 150 10.23 -1.93 4.10
CA VAL A 150 10.73 -1.82 2.72
C VAL A 150 9.73 -1.07 1.83
N ALA A 151 8.43 -1.34 1.94
CA ALA A 151 7.42 -0.64 1.15
C ALA A 151 7.41 0.87 1.42
N LEU A 152 7.47 1.27 2.70
CA LEU A 152 7.52 2.68 3.07
C LEU A 152 8.83 3.35 2.65
N GLN A 153 9.97 2.66 2.76
CA GLN A 153 11.25 3.20 2.31
C GLN A 153 11.26 3.45 0.79
N LEU A 154 10.72 2.52 -0.01
CA LEU A 154 10.61 2.69 -1.45
C LEU A 154 9.68 3.86 -1.81
N GLY A 155 8.50 3.95 -1.17
CA GLY A 155 7.59 5.05 -1.40
C GLY A 155 8.16 6.40 -0.99
N ALA A 156 8.80 6.49 0.18
CA ALA A 156 9.47 7.70 0.65
C ALA A 156 10.64 8.13 -0.26
N PHE A 157 11.38 7.18 -0.80
CA PHE A 157 12.44 7.47 -1.76
C PHE A 157 11.89 7.98 -3.09
N SER A 158 10.77 7.43 -3.55
CA SER A 158 10.10 7.91 -4.76
C SER A 158 9.65 9.36 -4.63
N VAL A 159 9.10 9.76 -3.48
CA VAL A 159 8.78 11.17 -3.21
C VAL A 159 9.99 12.07 -3.42
N VAL A 160 11.17 11.67 -2.93
CA VAL A 160 12.42 12.41 -3.14
C VAL A 160 12.74 12.54 -4.62
N LEU A 161 12.71 11.42 -5.36
CA LEU A 161 13.02 11.40 -6.79
C LEU A 161 12.02 12.22 -7.61
N GLU A 162 10.73 12.06 -7.35
CA GLU A 162 9.64 12.78 -8.05
C GLU A 162 9.76 14.28 -7.87
N THR A 163 10.07 14.73 -6.65
CA THR A 163 10.24 16.15 -6.32
C THR A 163 11.51 16.73 -6.96
N LEU A 164 12.62 16.00 -6.93
CA LEU A 164 13.87 16.39 -7.58
C LEU A 164 13.73 16.48 -9.10
N LEU A 165 13.13 15.46 -9.73
CA LEU A 165 12.87 15.44 -11.17
C LEU A 165 11.91 16.56 -11.59
N SER A 166 11.07 17.03 -10.68
CA SER A 166 10.18 18.15 -10.87
C SER A 166 10.87 19.52 -10.73
N GLY A 167 12.10 19.57 -10.19
CA GLY A 167 12.80 20.82 -9.91
C GLY A 167 12.06 21.70 -8.89
N LYS A 168 11.32 21.11 -7.97
CA LYS A 168 10.45 21.79 -7.00
C LYS A 168 10.97 21.80 -5.57
N THR A 169 12.24 21.48 -5.36
CA THR A 169 12.89 21.55 -4.06
C THR A 169 14.24 22.23 -4.16
N GLU A 170 14.54 23.06 -3.15
CA GLU A 170 15.88 23.64 -2.96
C GLU A 170 16.73 22.78 -2.01
N LEU A 171 16.14 21.73 -1.43
CA LEU A 171 16.86 20.84 -0.52
C LEU A 171 17.92 20.03 -1.28
N PRO A 172 19.17 19.97 -0.77
CA PRO A 172 20.14 19.04 -1.29
C PRO A 172 19.63 17.59 -1.22
N PHE A 173 19.88 16.80 -2.26
CA PHE A 173 19.43 15.40 -2.36
C PHE A 173 19.67 14.59 -1.07
N GLY A 174 20.90 14.66 -0.53
CA GLY A 174 21.26 13.91 0.67
C GLY A 174 20.40 14.28 1.90
N THR A 175 20.16 15.59 2.09
CA THR A 175 19.32 16.08 3.20
C THR A 175 17.88 15.63 3.03
N PHE A 176 17.32 15.77 1.83
CA PHE A 176 15.94 15.37 1.57
C PHE A 176 15.75 13.85 1.73
N ALA A 177 16.64 13.07 1.12
CA ALA A 177 16.60 11.62 1.26
C ALA A 177 16.77 11.18 2.72
N LEU A 178 17.70 11.74 3.47
CA LEU A 178 17.92 11.40 4.87
C LEU A 178 16.66 11.68 5.71
N LEU A 179 16.05 12.85 5.57
CA LEU A 179 14.82 13.20 6.30
C LEU A 179 13.68 12.23 5.97
N MET A 180 13.41 12.02 4.69
CA MET A 180 12.33 11.14 4.27
C MET A 180 12.56 9.70 4.72
N GLN A 181 13.77 9.16 4.56
CA GLN A 181 14.07 7.78 4.91
C GLN A 181 14.05 7.56 6.43
N THR A 182 14.63 8.46 7.21
CA THR A 182 14.69 8.30 8.68
C THR A 182 13.30 8.33 9.30
N ILE A 183 12.46 9.28 8.89
CA ILE A 183 11.09 9.41 9.41
C ILE A 183 10.24 8.20 9.00
N HIS A 184 10.32 7.78 7.73
CA HIS A 184 9.54 6.62 7.28
C HIS A 184 10.10 5.28 7.78
N LEU A 185 11.35 5.20 8.22
CA LEU A 185 11.86 4.05 8.95
C LEU A 185 11.17 3.92 10.32
N ALA A 186 11.07 5.01 11.07
CA ALA A 186 10.38 5.03 12.36
C ALA A 186 8.89 4.67 12.20
N ILE A 187 8.20 5.27 11.22
CA ILE A 187 6.81 4.94 10.90
C ILE A 187 6.69 3.46 10.51
N GLY A 188 7.59 2.97 9.68
CA GLY A 188 7.60 1.58 9.20
C GLY A 188 7.78 0.55 10.30
N LEU A 189 8.60 0.85 11.30
CA LEU A 189 8.73 0.01 12.49
C LEU A 189 7.42 -0.09 13.28
N VAL A 190 6.79 1.05 13.55
CA VAL A 190 5.51 1.09 14.27
C VAL A 190 4.40 0.41 13.47
N GLU A 191 4.24 0.76 12.20
CA GLU A 191 3.24 0.15 11.32
C GLU A 191 3.48 -1.35 11.14
N GLY A 192 4.74 -1.77 11.00
CA GLY A 192 5.10 -3.17 10.88
C GLY A 192 4.69 -4.00 12.09
N ILE A 193 4.89 -3.48 13.29
CA ILE A 193 4.45 -4.12 14.55
C ILE A 193 2.92 -4.20 14.61
N ILE A 194 2.23 -3.11 14.28
CA ILE A 194 0.75 -3.07 14.23
C ILE A 194 0.24 -4.08 13.21
N THR A 195 0.79 -4.07 12.00
CA THR A 195 0.42 -5.02 10.93
C THR A 195 0.64 -6.46 11.37
N ALA A 196 1.78 -6.78 11.97
CA ALA A 196 2.07 -8.12 12.50
C ALA A 196 1.04 -8.55 13.55
N GLY A 197 0.67 -7.66 14.46
CA GLY A 197 -0.36 -7.92 15.48
C GLY A 197 -1.72 -8.21 14.85
N ILE A 198 -2.16 -7.37 13.92
CA ILE A 198 -3.46 -7.51 13.25
C ILE A 198 -3.51 -8.81 12.42
N ILE A 199 -2.46 -9.10 11.64
CA ILE A 199 -2.45 -10.31 10.80
C ILE A 199 -2.45 -11.59 11.63
N ASN A 200 -1.69 -11.63 12.73
CA ASN A 200 -1.73 -12.78 13.64
C ASN A 200 -3.09 -12.93 14.35
N TYR A 201 -3.74 -11.83 14.69
CA TYR A 201 -5.09 -11.83 15.26
C TYR A 201 -6.12 -12.33 14.23
N VAL A 202 -6.09 -11.79 13.00
CA VAL A 202 -6.97 -12.24 11.90
C VAL A 202 -6.75 -13.72 11.62
N LYS A 203 -5.51 -14.18 11.57
CA LYS A 203 -5.19 -15.60 11.39
C LYS A 203 -5.84 -16.49 12.47
N LYS A 204 -5.88 -16.02 13.70
CA LYS A 204 -6.45 -16.79 14.84
C LYS A 204 -7.97 -16.87 14.78
N ILE A 205 -8.64 -15.78 14.36
CA ILE A 205 -10.12 -15.66 14.46
C ILE A 205 -10.79 -15.92 13.11
N ARG A 206 -10.19 -15.48 12.01
CA ARG A 206 -10.75 -15.53 10.65
C ARG A 206 -9.68 -15.95 9.64
N PRO A 207 -9.12 -17.18 9.78
CA PRO A 207 -8.04 -17.64 8.90
C PRO A 207 -8.44 -17.61 7.42
N GLU A 208 -9.72 -17.81 7.11
CA GLU A 208 -10.26 -17.80 5.75
C GLU A 208 -10.04 -16.45 5.02
N ILE A 209 -9.86 -15.34 5.74
CA ILE A 209 -9.53 -14.04 5.13
C ILE A 209 -8.13 -14.10 4.52
N LEU A 210 -7.17 -14.73 5.21
CA LEU A 210 -5.81 -14.86 4.72
C LEU A 210 -5.67 -15.95 3.66
N ASP A 211 -6.47 -17.02 3.76
CA ASP A 211 -6.50 -18.13 2.81
C ASP A 211 -7.13 -17.71 1.48
N ALA A 212 -8.13 -16.84 1.49
CA ALA A 212 -8.74 -16.29 0.29
C ALA A 212 -7.74 -15.51 -0.59
N VAL A 213 -6.66 -15.02 -0.01
CA VAL A 213 -5.58 -14.30 -0.68
C VAL A 213 -4.50 -15.25 -1.23
N SER A 214 -4.50 -16.50 -0.81
CA SER A 214 -3.64 -17.55 -1.38
C SER A 214 -4.15 -18.07 -2.74
N PHE A 215 -4.48 -17.17 -3.67
CA PHE A 215 -4.93 -17.45 -5.04
C PHE A 215 -3.92 -18.25 -5.87
N SER A 216 -3.57 -19.46 -5.42
CA SER A 216 -2.73 -20.37 -6.19
C SER A 216 -3.14 -21.84 -6.10
N LYS A 217 -4.34 -22.13 -5.60
CA LYS A 217 -4.93 -23.45 -5.82
C LYS A 217 -6.13 -23.30 -6.76
N PRO A 218 -6.12 -23.95 -7.95
CA PRO A 218 -7.35 -24.15 -8.70
C PRO A 218 -8.34 -24.82 -7.75
N VAL A 219 -9.59 -24.35 -7.75
CA VAL A 219 -10.69 -25.09 -7.12
C VAL A 219 -10.75 -26.45 -7.80
N GLU A 220 -10.08 -27.46 -7.27
CA GLU A 220 -10.41 -28.83 -7.57
C GLU A 220 -11.82 -29.05 -7.06
N ALA A 221 -12.74 -29.12 -8.03
CA ALA A 221 -14.11 -29.47 -7.81
C ALA A 221 -14.17 -30.85 -7.16
N SER A 222 -14.24 -30.89 -5.84
CA SER A 222 -14.64 -32.09 -5.11
C SER A 222 -16.16 -32.25 -5.22
N ILE A 223 -16.64 -32.51 -6.44
CA ILE A 223 -17.94 -33.16 -6.63
C ILE A 223 -17.70 -34.65 -6.39
N SER A 224 -17.63 -35.03 -5.15
CA SER A 224 -17.88 -36.42 -4.78
C SER A 224 -19.39 -36.58 -4.66
N ILE A 225 -19.97 -36.97 -5.80
CA ILE A 225 -21.30 -37.56 -5.81
C ILE A 225 -21.14 -38.93 -5.13
N LYS A 226 -21.56 -38.98 -3.86
CA LYS A 226 -21.82 -40.30 -3.23
C LYS A 226 -23.18 -40.79 -3.77
N ASN A 227 -23.08 -41.80 -4.64
CA ASN A 227 -24.19 -42.71 -4.88
C ASN A 227 -24.46 -43.60 -3.65
#